data_02f4c66b7eb1608c5369fa4f9c00c05c
#
_entry.id   02f4c66b7eb1608c5369fa4f9c00c05c
#
_cell.length_a   1.000
_cell.length_b   1.000
_cell.length_c   1.000
_cell.angle_alpha   90.00
_cell.angle_beta   90.00
_cell.angle_gamma   90.00
#
_symmetry.space_group_name_H-M   'P 1'
#
loop_
_entity.id
_entity.type
_entity.pdbx_description
1 polymer ?
#
loop_
_entity_poly.entity_id
_entity_poly.type
_entity_poly.pdbx_seq_one_letter_code
_entity_poly.pdbx_strand_id
1 'polypeptide(L)'
;PAALDMDSLKKLYRYHMSDDKTDKKQVAAEQYRKYPYNKARIKLVNSGVLGDISCLNISLAHEYHGFSLIRAYLGIKPDENYTVSGKIYEFPTTQTLTRYDKFTDGRTAPKKRCLAAFEFESGKVAWYDFDSEQYRSPIRKNMIKVQGVRGELINDELYYLDDKNEGQYQKIVTDVNVTHTKDTNPNLSTVREIEKIMCGENVLYEPELGLRGLSEDEIAIAALMIGTAKYSRGEAESPYSMEDAFADAYAAILLDEAVRTGNKISSCIENNR
;
A
#
# COMPACT_ATOMS: atom_id res chain seq x y z
N PRO A 1 -5.55 10.96 -3.65
CA PRO A 1 -6.83 10.25 -3.69
C PRO A 1 -7.72 10.76 -4.83
N ALA A 2 -8.76 9.96 -5.18
CA ALA A 2 -9.76 10.40 -6.15
C ALA A 2 -10.54 11.63 -5.65
N ALA A 3 -10.81 11.70 -4.33
CA ALA A 3 -11.44 12.83 -3.67
C ALA A 3 -11.00 12.89 -2.20
N LEU A 4 -11.21 14.06 -1.56
CA LEU A 4 -10.88 14.30 -0.15
C LEU A 4 -12.13 14.42 0.74
N ASP A 5 -13.30 14.50 0.14
CA ASP A 5 -14.59 14.58 0.83
C ASP A 5 -15.67 13.79 0.07
N MET A 6 -16.77 13.51 0.77
CA MET A 6 -17.85 12.68 0.25
C MET A 6 -18.58 13.31 -0.95
N ASP A 7 -18.78 14.62 -0.95
CA ASP A 7 -19.52 15.30 -2.02
C ASP A 7 -18.71 15.30 -3.31
N SER A 8 -17.41 15.57 -3.21
CA SER A 8 -16.46 15.49 -4.33
C SER A 8 -16.36 14.07 -4.87
N LEU A 9 -16.33 13.05 -3.98
CA LEU A 9 -16.29 11.65 -4.37
C LEU A 9 -17.55 11.24 -5.14
N LYS A 10 -18.74 11.58 -4.62
CA LYS A 10 -20.02 11.31 -5.30
C LYS A 10 -20.13 12.01 -6.65
N LYS A 11 -19.66 13.25 -6.75
CA LYS A 11 -19.63 14.00 -8.01
C LYS A 11 -18.76 13.32 -9.05
N LEU A 12 -17.55 12.92 -8.65
CA LEU A 12 -16.61 12.23 -9.55
C LEU A 12 -17.13 10.85 -9.96
N TYR A 13 -17.73 10.11 -9.04
CA TYR A 13 -18.36 8.82 -9.31
C TYR A 13 -19.51 8.95 -10.34
N ARG A 14 -20.42 9.92 -10.16
CA ARG A 14 -21.50 10.19 -11.11
C ARG A 14 -20.97 10.56 -12.50
N TYR A 15 -19.92 11.38 -12.55
CA TYR A 15 -19.24 11.71 -13.80
C TYR A 15 -18.64 10.46 -14.45
N HIS A 16 -18.01 9.61 -13.65
CA HIS A 16 -17.45 8.34 -14.12
C HIS A 16 -18.54 7.39 -14.67
N MET A 17 -19.70 7.34 -14.06
CA MET A 17 -20.82 6.47 -14.45
C MET A 17 -21.74 7.06 -15.54
N SER A 18 -21.58 8.34 -15.93
CA SER A 18 -22.42 8.99 -16.92
C SER A 18 -22.13 8.47 -18.35
N ASP A 19 -23.15 8.40 -19.18
CA ASP A 19 -23.06 7.98 -20.60
C ASP A 19 -22.29 8.98 -21.48
N ASP A 20 -22.01 10.16 -20.98
CA ASP A 20 -21.23 11.22 -21.64
C ASP A 20 -19.73 10.91 -21.73
N LYS A 21 -19.37 9.67 -21.48
CA LYS A 21 -18.02 9.12 -21.63
C LYS A 21 -17.69 8.92 -23.10
N THR A 22 -17.36 9.99 -23.79
CA THR A 22 -16.64 9.86 -25.04
C THR A 22 -15.32 9.15 -24.77
N ASP A 23 -15.20 7.86 -25.05
CA ASP A 23 -13.99 7.01 -25.14
C ASP A 23 -12.78 7.35 -24.23
N LYS A 24 -13.00 8.13 -23.16
CA LYS A 24 -11.92 8.59 -22.25
C LYS A 24 -11.58 7.49 -21.27
N LYS A 25 -10.47 6.85 -21.50
CA LYS A 25 -9.88 5.92 -20.55
C LYS A 25 -9.36 6.70 -19.34
N GLN A 26 -9.84 6.36 -18.14
CA GLN A 26 -9.46 6.98 -16.88
C GLN A 26 -8.60 6.01 -16.07
N VAL A 27 -7.59 6.54 -15.41
CA VAL A 27 -6.67 5.79 -14.55
C VAL A 27 -6.38 6.62 -13.32
N ALA A 28 -6.42 6.03 -12.15
CA ALA A 28 -5.95 6.67 -10.94
C ALA A 28 -4.44 6.46 -10.77
N ALA A 29 -3.74 7.50 -10.32
CA ALA A 29 -2.29 7.46 -10.13
C ALA A 29 -1.93 6.89 -8.75
N GLU A 30 -2.32 5.63 -8.49
CA GLU A 30 -1.98 4.89 -7.28
C GLU A 30 -0.81 3.95 -7.55
N GLN A 31 0.37 4.28 -7.00
CA GLN A 31 1.61 3.56 -7.28
C GLN A 31 2.02 2.55 -6.20
N TYR A 32 1.46 2.57 -4.99
CA TYR A 32 1.97 1.77 -3.87
C TYR A 32 1.97 0.27 -4.11
N ARG A 33 0.97 -0.26 -4.84
CA ARG A 33 0.97 -1.67 -5.27
C ARG A 33 2.07 -2.01 -6.28
N LYS A 34 2.66 -1.00 -6.93
CA LYS A 34 3.70 -1.16 -7.95
C LYS A 34 5.12 -1.11 -7.38
N TYR A 35 5.29 -0.69 -6.11
CA TYR A 35 6.58 -0.76 -5.46
C TYR A 35 7.11 -2.20 -5.49
N PRO A 36 8.38 -2.42 -5.85
CA PRO A 36 8.96 -3.76 -5.99
C PRO A 36 8.69 -4.68 -4.80
N TYR A 37 8.92 -4.20 -3.58
CA TYR A 37 8.68 -4.99 -2.36
C TYR A 37 7.20 -5.34 -2.16
N ASN A 38 6.28 -4.40 -2.40
CA ASN A 38 4.85 -4.68 -2.27
C ASN A 38 4.40 -5.66 -3.36
N LYS A 39 4.86 -5.48 -4.60
CA LYS A 39 4.56 -6.39 -5.71
C LYS A 39 5.05 -7.81 -5.43
N ALA A 40 6.27 -7.94 -4.90
CA ALA A 40 6.85 -9.23 -4.52
C ALA A 40 6.04 -9.91 -3.40
N ARG A 41 5.76 -9.19 -2.32
CA ARG A 41 5.00 -9.73 -1.18
C ARG A 41 3.57 -10.08 -1.56
N ILE A 42 2.87 -9.23 -2.33
CA ILE A 42 1.52 -9.52 -2.84
C ILE A 42 1.55 -10.77 -3.73
N LYS A 43 2.55 -10.92 -4.61
CA LYS A 43 2.72 -12.13 -5.42
C LYS A 43 2.90 -13.37 -4.56
N LEU A 44 3.70 -13.29 -3.49
CA LEU A 44 3.90 -14.40 -2.55
C LEU A 44 2.61 -14.75 -1.80
N VAL A 45 1.88 -13.77 -1.28
CA VAL A 45 0.58 -13.99 -0.62
C VAL A 45 -0.42 -14.64 -1.58
N ASN A 46 -0.49 -14.15 -2.82
CA ASN A 46 -1.40 -14.68 -3.85
C ASN A 46 -0.97 -16.05 -4.39
N SER A 47 0.22 -16.57 -4.06
CA SER A 47 0.63 -17.94 -4.43
C SER A 47 -0.14 -19.01 -3.66
N GLY A 48 -0.87 -18.62 -2.61
CA GLY A 48 -1.62 -19.55 -1.76
C GLY A 48 -0.79 -20.22 -0.67
N VAL A 49 0.50 -19.91 -0.53
CA VAL A 49 1.38 -20.52 0.48
C VAL A 49 0.89 -20.32 1.92
N LEU A 50 0.17 -19.23 2.18
CA LEU A 50 -0.43 -18.94 3.49
C LEU A 50 -1.84 -19.55 3.66
N GLY A 51 -2.40 -20.18 2.62
CA GLY A 51 -3.81 -20.59 2.58
C GLY A 51 -4.77 -19.39 2.55
N ASP A 52 -6.00 -19.56 3.04
CA ASP A 52 -6.99 -18.48 3.09
C ASP A 52 -6.54 -17.37 4.04
N ILE A 53 -6.43 -16.17 3.52
CA ILE A 53 -5.97 -15.01 4.29
C ILE A 53 -7.13 -14.47 5.14
N SER A 54 -6.84 -14.20 6.42
CA SER A 54 -7.83 -13.73 7.40
C SER A 54 -7.49 -12.38 8.02
N CYS A 55 -6.19 -12.07 8.17
CA CYS A 55 -5.80 -10.87 8.91
C CYS A 55 -4.56 -10.19 8.30
N LEU A 56 -4.55 -8.87 8.35
CA LEU A 56 -3.42 -8.03 7.99
C LEU A 56 -3.14 -7.02 9.11
N ASN A 57 -1.88 -6.89 9.53
CA ASN A 57 -1.39 -5.71 10.23
C ASN A 57 -0.51 -4.92 9.27
N ILE A 58 -0.80 -3.65 9.07
CA ILE A 58 -0.07 -2.80 8.14
C ILE A 58 0.31 -1.46 8.77
N SER A 59 1.60 -1.13 8.68
CA SER A 59 2.18 0.12 9.14
C SER A 59 3.17 0.58 8.05
N LEU A 60 2.65 1.16 6.94
CA LEU A 60 3.47 1.38 5.75
C LEU A 60 3.14 2.67 5.00
N ALA A 61 1.87 2.99 4.79
CA ALA A 61 1.42 4.08 3.94
C ALA A 61 0.20 4.79 4.53
N HIS A 62 0.06 6.09 4.23
CA HIS A 62 -1.06 6.88 4.75
C HIS A 62 -2.37 6.57 4.02
N GLU A 63 -3.47 6.67 4.76
CA GLU A 63 -4.86 6.74 4.30
C GLU A 63 -5.18 5.84 3.10
N TYR A 64 -5.58 6.43 1.95
CA TYR A 64 -6.01 5.71 0.75
C TYR A 64 -4.91 4.79 0.18
N HIS A 65 -3.63 5.14 0.28
CA HIS A 65 -2.53 4.25 -0.07
C HIS A 65 -2.46 3.02 0.85
N GLY A 66 -2.67 3.25 2.16
CA GLY A 66 -2.77 2.16 3.14
C GLY A 66 -3.92 1.23 2.82
N PHE A 67 -5.11 1.77 2.50
CA PHE A 67 -6.28 0.98 2.17
C PHE A 67 -6.12 0.24 0.82
N SER A 68 -5.51 0.87 -0.18
CA SER A 68 -5.14 0.20 -1.43
C SER A 68 -4.32 -1.07 -1.16
N LEU A 69 -3.32 -1.00 -0.28
CA LEU A 69 -2.51 -2.15 0.10
C LEU A 69 -3.30 -3.17 0.93
N ILE A 70 -4.15 -2.72 1.87
CA ILE A 70 -5.04 -3.61 2.64
C ILE A 70 -5.86 -4.47 1.69
N ARG A 71 -6.50 -3.85 0.70
CA ARG A 71 -7.29 -4.60 -0.29
C ARG A 71 -6.44 -5.56 -1.10
N ALA A 72 -5.24 -5.15 -1.50
CA ALA A 72 -4.34 -6.01 -2.29
C ALA A 72 -3.84 -7.24 -1.51
N TYR A 73 -3.50 -7.09 -0.22
CA TYR A 73 -3.03 -8.20 0.60
C TYR A 73 -4.15 -9.12 1.07
N LEU A 74 -5.32 -8.58 1.39
CA LEU A 74 -6.47 -9.37 1.85
C LEU A 74 -7.33 -9.90 0.71
N GLY A 75 -7.14 -9.43 -0.53
CA GLY A 75 -8.00 -9.78 -1.66
C GLY A 75 -9.40 -9.18 -1.54
N ILE A 76 -9.53 -7.97 -0.98
CA ILE A 76 -10.81 -7.27 -0.81
C ILE A 76 -11.22 -6.62 -2.13
N LYS A 77 -12.46 -6.86 -2.54
CA LYS A 77 -13.04 -6.25 -3.75
C LYS A 77 -13.45 -4.79 -3.50
N PRO A 78 -13.53 -3.95 -4.56
CA PRO A 78 -13.95 -2.56 -4.43
C PRO A 78 -15.36 -2.35 -3.87
N ASP A 79 -16.23 -3.34 -4.02
CA ASP A 79 -17.64 -3.32 -3.62
C ASP A 79 -17.92 -4.05 -2.30
N GLU A 80 -16.90 -4.55 -1.61
CA GLU A 80 -17.07 -5.23 -0.33
C GLU A 80 -17.27 -4.20 0.80
N ASN A 81 -18.34 -4.39 1.59
CA ASN A 81 -18.60 -3.55 2.75
C ASN A 81 -17.69 -3.91 3.94
N TYR A 82 -17.52 -2.93 4.80
CA TYR A 82 -16.71 -3.03 6.01
C TYR A 82 -17.18 -2.06 7.08
N THR A 83 -16.67 -2.23 8.29
CA THR A 83 -16.72 -1.22 9.31
C THR A 83 -15.31 -0.73 9.64
N VAL A 84 -15.19 0.54 9.97
CA VAL A 84 -13.92 1.15 10.39
C VAL A 84 -14.07 1.82 11.74
N SER A 85 -13.11 1.60 12.62
CA SER A 85 -12.93 2.34 13.86
C SER A 85 -11.48 2.77 13.99
N GLY A 86 -11.23 3.95 14.55
CA GLY A 86 -9.87 4.44 14.65
C GLY A 86 -9.71 5.60 15.62
N LYS A 87 -8.44 5.87 15.96
CA LYS A 87 -8.08 6.99 16.84
C LYS A 87 -6.70 7.53 16.48
N ILE A 88 -6.54 8.85 16.57
CA ILE A 88 -5.24 9.51 16.48
C ILE A 88 -4.68 9.70 17.88
N TYR A 89 -3.42 9.35 18.03
CA TYR A 89 -2.60 9.60 19.20
C TYR A 89 -1.47 10.56 18.82
N GLU A 90 -0.93 11.26 19.81
CA GLU A 90 0.18 12.15 19.62
C GLU A 90 1.32 11.75 20.55
N PHE A 91 2.52 11.59 19.99
CA PHE A 91 3.72 11.17 20.72
C PHE A 91 4.89 12.09 20.39
N PRO A 92 5.75 12.40 21.36
CA PRO A 92 7.01 13.05 21.06
C PRO A 92 7.90 12.12 20.25
N THR A 93 8.45 12.63 19.15
CA THR A 93 9.36 11.88 18.29
C THR A 93 10.57 12.74 17.95
N THR A 94 11.77 12.16 18.04
CA THR A 94 12.99 12.84 17.61
C THR A 94 12.97 13.01 16.10
N GLN A 95 13.08 14.26 15.66
CA GLN A 95 13.15 14.58 14.23
C GLN A 95 14.55 14.27 13.71
N THR A 96 14.63 13.52 12.63
CA THR A 96 15.91 13.12 12.01
C THR A 96 15.99 13.56 10.57
N LEU A 97 14.97 13.26 9.78
CA LEU A 97 14.94 13.50 8.34
C LEU A 97 13.52 13.90 7.89
N THR A 98 13.44 14.94 7.10
CA THR A 98 12.22 15.31 6.35
C THR A 98 12.43 15.07 4.87
N ARG A 99 11.53 15.54 4.03
CA ARG A 99 11.69 15.48 2.57
C ARG A 99 12.89 16.32 2.09
N TYR A 100 13.22 17.38 2.81
CA TYR A 100 14.19 18.38 2.37
C TYR A 100 15.35 18.59 3.35
N ASP A 101 15.16 18.25 4.64
CA ASP A 101 16.08 18.61 5.70
C ASP A 101 16.53 17.40 6.50
N LYS A 102 17.75 17.49 7.04
CA LYS A 102 18.30 16.56 8.01
C LYS A 102 18.60 17.31 9.32
N PHE A 103 18.12 16.78 10.43
CA PHE A 103 18.35 17.32 11.77
C PHE A 103 19.30 16.42 12.55
N THR A 104 20.26 17.03 13.24
CA THR A 104 21.29 16.34 14.04
C THR A 104 21.37 16.85 15.48
N ASP A 105 20.50 17.78 15.85
CA ASP A 105 20.48 18.46 17.16
C ASP A 105 19.63 17.76 18.23
N GLY A 106 19.04 16.60 17.90
CA GLY A 106 18.22 15.83 18.83
C GLY A 106 16.85 16.44 19.15
N ARG A 107 16.40 17.45 18.39
CA ARG A 107 15.09 18.08 18.61
C ARG A 107 13.95 17.07 18.55
N THR A 108 12.96 17.26 19.40
CA THR A 108 11.72 16.47 19.38
C THR A 108 10.54 17.34 18.96
N ALA A 109 9.53 16.71 18.33
CA ALA A 109 8.25 17.31 18.03
C ALA A 109 7.12 16.30 18.24
N PRO A 110 5.90 16.77 18.58
CA PRO A 110 4.73 15.89 18.61
C PRO A 110 4.42 15.41 17.20
N LYS A 111 4.16 14.10 17.07
CA LYS A 111 3.77 13.44 15.79
C LYS A 111 2.50 12.66 16.00
N LYS A 112 1.60 12.81 15.05
CA LYS A 112 0.31 12.11 15.03
C LYS A 112 0.50 10.70 14.47
N ARG A 113 -0.10 9.73 15.16
CA ARG A 113 -0.17 8.34 14.75
C ARG A 113 -1.62 7.89 14.71
N CYS A 114 -2.07 7.44 13.58
CA CYS A 114 -3.41 6.89 13.38
C CYS A 114 -3.38 5.39 13.61
N LEU A 115 -4.22 4.88 14.50
CA LEU A 115 -4.48 3.47 14.72
C LEU A 115 -5.94 3.19 14.36
N ALA A 116 -6.18 2.19 13.49
CA ALA A 116 -7.53 1.84 13.07
C ALA A 116 -7.69 0.33 12.85
N ALA A 117 -8.94 -0.12 12.90
CA ALA A 117 -9.35 -1.45 12.51
C ALA A 117 -10.39 -1.35 11.39
N PHE A 118 -10.20 -2.16 10.34
CA PHE A 118 -11.18 -2.41 9.30
C PHE A 118 -11.67 -3.85 9.43
N GLU A 119 -12.97 -4.04 9.57
CA GLU A 119 -13.61 -5.35 9.67
C GLU A 119 -14.51 -5.53 8.44
N PHE A 120 -14.17 -6.49 7.58
CA PHE A 120 -14.83 -6.73 6.29
C PHE A 120 -15.97 -7.74 6.43
N GLU A 121 -16.98 -7.66 5.56
CA GLU A 121 -18.10 -8.62 5.54
C GLU A 121 -17.65 -10.06 5.31
N SER A 122 -16.55 -10.27 4.58
CA SER A 122 -15.93 -11.59 4.43
C SER A 122 -15.35 -12.17 5.72
N GLY A 123 -15.39 -11.45 6.83
CA GLY A 123 -14.78 -11.82 8.11
C GLY A 123 -13.29 -11.52 8.21
N LYS A 124 -12.68 -10.97 7.17
CA LYS A 124 -11.28 -10.53 7.18
C LYS A 124 -11.12 -9.25 7.98
N VAL A 125 -9.94 -9.06 8.59
CA VAL A 125 -9.65 -7.89 9.43
C VAL A 125 -8.32 -7.28 9.03
N ALA A 126 -8.28 -5.93 8.98
CA ALA A 126 -7.02 -5.20 8.88
C ALA A 126 -6.81 -4.28 10.07
N TRP A 127 -5.61 -4.35 10.66
CA TRP A 127 -5.09 -3.39 11.62
C TRP A 127 -4.20 -2.40 10.89
N TYR A 128 -4.63 -1.15 10.88
CA TYR A 128 -3.92 -0.05 10.24
C TYR A 128 -3.22 0.80 11.29
N ASP A 129 -1.95 1.07 11.08
CA ASP A 129 -1.11 1.86 11.95
C ASP A 129 -0.21 2.76 11.09
N PHE A 130 -0.32 4.07 11.23
CA PHE A 130 0.48 4.98 10.42
C PHE A 130 0.92 6.23 11.16
N ASP A 131 2.19 6.52 11.01
CA ASP A 131 2.88 7.73 11.42
C ASP A 131 3.77 8.22 10.26
N SER A 132 3.66 9.48 9.86
CA SER A 132 4.39 10.04 8.71
C SER A 132 5.92 9.96 8.84
N GLU A 133 6.46 9.79 10.05
CA GLU A 133 7.89 9.58 10.28
C GLU A 133 8.39 8.27 9.65
N GLN A 134 7.50 7.28 9.42
CA GLN A 134 7.85 6.01 8.80
C GLN A 134 8.39 6.16 7.37
N TYR A 135 8.05 7.25 6.70
CA TYR A 135 8.55 7.48 5.34
C TYR A 135 10.04 7.74 5.28
N ARG A 136 10.63 8.34 6.31
CA ARG A 136 12.01 8.85 6.21
C ARG A 136 12.85 8.65 7.46
N SER A 137 12.24 8.50 8.63
CA SER A 137 12.99 8.40 9.86
C SER A 137 13.76 7.07 9.94
N PRO A 138 15.07 7.10 10.19
CA PRO A 138 15.87 5.88 10.32
C PRO A 138 15.53 5.03 11.56
N ILE A 139 14.78 5.62 12.51
CA ILE A 139 14.32 4.95 13.74
C ILE A 139 12.88 4.43 13.64
N ARG A 140 12.26 4.51 12.46
CA ARG A 140 10.94 3.94 12.18
C ARG A 140 11.05 2.94 11.04
N LYS A 141 10.35 1.84 11.16
CA LYS A 141 10.30 0.79 10.11
C LYS A 141 8.87 0.59 9.66
N ASN A 142 8.72 0.39 8.36
CA ASN A 142 7.49 -0.12 7.80
C ASN A 142 7.27 -1.57 8.27
N MET A 143 6.02 -1.94 8.48
CA MET A 143 5.66 -3.27 8.91
C MET A 143 4.41 -3.75 8.17
N ILE A 144 4.47 -4.98 7.69
CA ILE A 144 3.31 -5.76 7.30
C ILE A 144 3.37 -7.12 8.02
N LYS A 145 2.21 -7.60 8.44
CA LYS A 145 2.03 -8.97 8.90
C LYS A 145 0.74 -9.50 8.28
N VAL A 146 0.86 -10.49 7.40
CA VAL A 146 -0.27 -11.16 6.74
C VAL A 146 -0.42 -12.54 7.36
N GLN A 147 -1.63 -12.88 7.80
CA GLN A 147 -1.93 -14.18 8.39
C GLN A 147 -2.99 -14.90 7.58
N GLY A 148 -2.73 -16.17 7.32
CA GLY A 148 -3.66 -17.11 6.72
C GLY A 148 -3.71 -18.41 7.51
N VAL A 149 -4.56 -19.33 7.08
CA VAL A 149 -4.80 -20.61 7.80
C VAL A 149 -3.61 -21.56 7.80
N ARG A 150 -2.62 -21.36 6.92
CA ARG A 150 -1.44 -22.21 6.80
C ARG A 150 -0.11 -21.51 7.09
N GLY A 151 -0.14 -20.25 7.48
CA GLY A 151 1.09 -19.52 7.79
C GLY A 151 0.92 -18.03 7.92
N GLU A 152 2.05 -17.34 8.08
CA GLU A 152 2.12 -15.89 8.16
C GLU A 152 3.37 -15.35 7.45
N LEU A 153 3.24 -14.16 6.90
CA LEU A 153 4.33 -13.35 6.37
C LEU A 153 4.52 -12.13 7.27
N ILE A 154 5.69 -11.97 7.86
CA ILE A 154 6.06 -10.79 8.66
C ILE A 154 7.19 -10.06 7.94
N ASN A 155 6.88 -8.95 7.28
CA ASN A 155 7.81 -8.25 6.39
C ASN A 155 8.39 -9.19 5.32
N ASP A 156 9.62 -9.67 5.54
CA ASP A 156 10.34 -10.54 4.62
C ASP A 156 10.49 -11.97 5.16
N GLU A 157 9.87 -12.29 6.28
CA GLU A 157 9.95 -13.59 6.95
C GLU A 157 8.65 -14.37 6.74
N LEU A 158 8.76 -15.49 6.04
CA LEU A 158 7.67 -16.41 5.72
C LEU A 158 7.72 -17.63 6.64
N TYR A 159 6.66 -17.85 7.39
CA TYR A 159 6.42 -19.05 8.22
C TYR A 159 5.18 -19.76 7.66
N TYR A 160 5.30 -21.04 7.31
CA TYR A 160 4.19 -21.75 6.68
C TYR A 160 4.24 -23.25 6.97
N LEU A 161 3.12 -23.93 6.75
CA LEU A 161 3.05 -25.40 6.81
C LEU A 161 3.23 -25.98 5.41
N ASP A 162 4.11 -26.96 5.27
CA ASP A 162 4.23 -27.75 4.05
C ASP A 162 3.08 -28.77 3.89
N ASP A 163 3.13 -29.58 2.84
CA ASP A 163 2.10 -30.59 2.54
C ASP A 163 1.99 -31.67 3.62
N LYS A 164 3.01 -31.83 4.47
CA LYS A 164 3.01 -32.75 5.61
C LYS A 164 2.58 -32.10 6.92
N ASN A 165 2.18 -30.82 6.88
CA ASN A 165 1.90 -29.97 8.03
C ASN A 165 3.12 -29.77 8.95
N GLU A 166 4.33 -29.83 8.40
CA GLU A 166 5.56 -29.48 9.12
C GLU A 166 5.86 -27.99 8.93
N GLY A 167 6.27 -27.33 10.02
CA GLY A 167 6.58 -25.90 10.01
C GLY A 167 7.83 -25.61 9.19
N GLN A 168 7.71 -24.70 8.24
CA GLN A 168 8.78 -24.23 7.36
C GLN A 168 9.04 -22.73 7.58
N TYR A 169 10.28 -22.33 7.31
CA TYR A 169 10.71 -20.94 7.32
C TYR A 169 11.46 -20.61 6.04
N GLN A 170 11.09 -19.49 5.44
CA GLN A 170 11.84 -18.90 4.32
C GLN A 170 11.95 -17.39 4.52
N LYS A 171 12.90 -16.78 3.85
CA LYS A 171 13.09 -15.34 3.85
C LYS A 171 13.02 -14.78 2.44
N ILE A 172 12.32 -13.66 2.27
CA ILE A 172 12.39 -12.86 1.05
C ILE A 172 13.74 -12.15 1.05
N VAL A 173 14.54 -12.38 0.02
CA VAL A 173 15.86 -11.78 -0.17
C VAL A 173 15.79 -10.83 -1.36
N THR A 174 16.36 -9.64 -1.17
CA THR A 174 16.44 -8.63 -2.22
C THR A 174 17.90 -8.39 -2.56
N ASP A 175 18.23 -8.61 -3.83
CA ASP A 175 19.51 -8.22 -4.39
C ASP A 175 19.44 -6.74 -4.76
N VAL A 176 20.33 -5.95 -4.19
CA VAL A 176 20.33 -4.49 -4.31
C VAL A 176 21.72 -3.99 -4.63
N ASN A 177 21.85 -3.24 -5.72
CA ASN A 177 22.99 -2.37 -5.94
C ASN A 177 22.79 -1.04 -5.24
N VAL A 178 23.79 -0.58 -4.49
CA VAL A 178 23.75 0.69 -3.78
C VAL A 178 24.75 1.64 -4.42
N THR A 179 24.26 2.75 -4.97
CA THR A 179 25.08 3.82 -5.55
C THR A 179 24.95 5.07 -4.71
N HIS A 180 26.08 5.62 -4.28
CA HIS A 180 26.12 6.91 -3.61
C HIS A 180 26.31 8.02 -4.64
N THR A 181 25.39 8.99 -4.64
CA THR A 181 25.45 10.14 -5.52
C THR A 181 26.14 11.32 -4.80
N LYS A 182 26.51 12.34 -5.57
CA LYS A 182 27.02 13.61 -5.02
C LYS A 182 25.90 14.59 -4.68
N ASP A 183 24.64 14.16 -4.72
CA ASP A 183 23.50 15.02 -4.41
C ASP A 183 23.51 15.41 -2.94
N THR A 184 23.27 16.68 -2.67
CA THR A 184 23.21 17.22 -1.29
C THR A 184 21.86 16.92 -0.61
N ASN A 185 20.82 16.58 -1.39
CA ASN A 185 19.55 16.14 -0.84
C ASN A 185 19.70 14.73 -0.24
N PRO A 186 19.46 14.57 1.07
CA PRO A 186 19.68 13.30 1.75
C PRO A 186 18.80 12.15 1.21
N ASN A 187 17.71 12.45 0.54
CA ASN A 187 16.85 11.44 -0.09
C ASN A 187 17.36 10.99 -1.47
N LEU A 188 18.25 11.76 -2.10
CA LEU A 188 18.84 11.49 -3.42
C LEU A 188 20.32 11.13 -3.35
N SER A 189 20.92 11.22 -2.16
CA SER A 189 22.34 10.92 -1.96
C SER A 189 22.70 9.43 -2.08
N THR A 190 21.69 8.55 -2.03
CA THR A 190 21.87 7.11 -2.15
C THR A 190 20.77 6.52 -2.98
N VAL A 191 21.12 5.95 -4.12
CA VAL A 191 20.21 5.22 -4.99
C VAL A 191 20.36 3.72 -4.70
N ARG A 192 19.24 3.05 -4.45
CA ARG A 192 19.14 1.61 -4.23
C ARG A 192 18.43 1.00 -5.45
N GLU A 193 19.21 0.37 -6.31
CA GLU A 193 18.70 -0.32 -7.49
C GLU A 193 18.38 -1.77 -7.14
N ILE A 194 17.11 -2.16 -7.27
CA ILE A 194 16.68 -3.53 -7.05
C ILE A 194 16.98 -4.35 -8.31
N GLU A 195 17.86 -5.34 -8.18
CA GLU A 195 18.13 -6.31 -9.23
C GLU A 195 17.09 -7.42 -9.26
N LYS A 196 16.73 -7.96 -8.08
CA LYS A 196 15.84 -9.10 -7.96
C LYS A 196 15.31 -9.25 -6.55
N ILE A 197 14.08 -9.75 -6.42
CA ILE A 197 13.49 -10.15 -5.13
C ILE A 197 13.10 -11.63 -5.24
N MET A 198 13.55 -12.45 -4.30
CA MET A 198 13.35 -13.89 -4.29
C MET A 198 12.83 -14.39 -2.94
N CYS A 199 12.13 -15.53 -2.96
CA CYS A 199 11.86 -16.34 -1.78
C CYS A 199 12.20 -17.79 -2.10
N GLY A 200 13.23 -18.34 -1.45
CA GLY A 200 13.86 -19.58 -1.88
C GLY A 200 14.34 -19.47 -3.33
N GLU A 201 13.95 -20.41 -4.18
CA GLU A 201 14.26 -20.41 -5.61
C GLU A 201 13.27 -19.58 -6.46
N ASN A 202 12.17 -19.12 -5.85
CA ASN A 202 11.12 -18.42 -6.58
C ASN A 202 11.47 -16.95 -6.76
N VAL A 203 11.51 -16.47 -8.01
CA VAL A 203 11.61 -15.06 -8.35
C VAL A 203 10.25 -14.40 -8.15
N LEU A 204 10.17 -13.52 -7.16
CA LEU A 204 8.96 -12.76 -6.85
C LEU A 204 8.87 -11.48 -7.67
N TYR A 205 10.00 -10.83 -7.89
CA TYR A 205 10.10 -9.60 -8.67
C TYR A 205 11.46 -9.51 -9.36
N GLU A 206 11.43 -9.01 -10.57
CA GLU A 206 12.58 -8.56 -11.34
C GLU A 206 12.16 -7.33 -12.16
N PRO A 207 12.94 -6.23 -12.18
CA PRO A 207 12.57 -5.05 -12.95
C PRO A 207 12.59 -5.35 -14.45
N GLU A 208 11.61 -4.83 -15.18
CA GLU A 208 11.64 -4.83 -16.64
C GLU A 208 12.91 -4.10 -17.14
N LEU A 209 13.45 -4.49 -18.28
CA LEU A 209 14.74 -3.99 -18.77
C LEU A 209 14.82 -2.45 -18.81
N GLY A 210 13.73 -1.77 -19.16
CA GLY A 210 13.66 -0.31 -19.19
C GLY A 210 13.54 0.38 -17.83
N LEU A 211 13.43 -0.39 -16.72
CA LEU A 211 13.29 0.13 -15.35
C LEU A 211 14.56 -0.09 -14.51
N ARG A 212 15.60 -0.63 -15.08
CA ARG A 212 16.90 -0.80 -14.39
C ARG A 212 17.54 0.56 -14.17
N GLY A 213 18.22 0.73 -13.06
CA GLY A 213 18.87 1.99 -12.68
C GLY A 213 17.96 3.02 -12.03
N LEU A 214 16.67 2.70 -11.83
CA LEU A 214 15.70 3.56 -11.16
C LEU A 214 15.58 3.18 -9.68
N SER A 215 15.29 4.16 -8.84
CA SER A 215 14.88 3.94 -7.45
C SER A 215 13.51 3.25 -7.37
N GLU A 216 13.18 2.69 -6.21
CA GLU A 216 11.89 2.01 -5.98
C GLU A 216 10.67 2.88 -6.31
N ASP A 217 10.73 4.16 -5.95
CA ASP A 217 9.66 5.12 -6.21
C ASP A 217 9.54 5.41 -7.72
N GLU A 218 10.66 5.62 -8.39
CA GLU A 218 10.71 5.82 -9.85
C GLU A 218 10.22 4.58 -10.60
N ILE A 219 10.58 3.38 -10.16
CA ILE A 219 10.07 2.11 -10.73
C ILE A 219 8.55 2.04 -10.62
N ALA A 220 7.99 2.36 -9.45
CA ALA A 220 6.55 2.29 -9.24
C ALA A 220 5.79 3.29 -10.10
N ILE A 221 6.30 4.53 -10.21
CA ILE A 221 5.74 5.59 -11.07
C ILE A 221 5.86 5.21 -12.54
N ALA A 222 7.04 4.76 -12.98
CA ALA A 222 7.28 4.37 -14.37
C ALA A 222 6.39 3.18 -14.78
N ALA A 223 6.26 2.16 -13.92
CA ALA A 223 5.38 1.02 -14.16
C ALA A 223 3.90 1.45 -14.33
N LEU A 224 3.45 2.42 -13.52
CA LEU A 224 2.12 2.99 -13.64
C LEU A 224 1.96 3.75 -14.97
N MET A 225 2.92 4.58 -15.36
CA MET A 225 2.89 5.33 -16.62
C MET A 225 2.90 4.39 -17.84
N ILE A 226 3.75 3.37 -17.83
CA ILE A 226 3.81 2.35 -18.90
C ILE A 226 2.49 1.60 -18.98
N GLY A 227 1.92 1.17 -17.85
CA GLY A 227 0.62 0.52 -17.79
C GLY A 227 -0.50 1.41 -18.34
N THR A 228 -0.51 2.70 -17.99
CA THR A 228 -1.47 3.68 -18.50
C THR A 228 -1.34 3.86 -20.02
N ALA A 229 -0.12 3.91 -20.55
CA ALA A 229 0.11 3.99 -21.99
C ALA A 229 -0.38 2.74 -22.73
N LYS A 230 -0.12 1.54 -22.20
CA LYS A 230 -0.64 0.28 -22.75
C LYS A 230 -2.19 0.25 -22.71
N TYR A 231 -2.79 0.64 -21.58
CA TYR A 231 -4.23 0.72 -21.42
C TYR A 231 -4.85 1.71 -22.43
N SER A 232 -4.25 2.89 -22.60
CA SER A 232 -4.76 3.89 -23.57
C SER A 232 -4.80 3.36 -25.00
N ARG A 233 -3.86 2.49 -25.38
CA ARG A 233 -3.81 1.83 -26.69
C ARG A 233 -4.68 0.56 -26.81
N GLY A 234 -5.32 0.12 -25.71
CA GLY A 234 -6.10 -1.11 -25.66
C GLY A 234 -5.26 -2.41 -25.62
N GLU A 235 -3.99 -2.30 -25.25
CA GLU A 235 -3.04 -3.42 -25.16
C GLU A 235 -3.07 -4.13 -23.80
N ALA A 236 -3.63 -3.49 -22.78
CA ALA A 236 -3.73 -4.02 -21.42
C ALA A 236 -4.93 -3.44 -20.68
N GLU A 237 -5.32 -4.09 -19.59
CA GLU A 237 -6.25 -3.55 -18.61
C GLU A 237 -5.68 -2.33 -17.89
N SER A 238 -6.57 -1.54 -17.23
CA SER A 238 -6.14 -0.39 -16.43
C SER A 238 -5.14 -0.79 -15.36
N PRO A 239 -4.00 -0.11 -15.23
CA PRO A 239 -3.03 -0.41 -14.19
C PRO A 239 -3.55 -0.12 -12.77
N TYR A 240 -4.57 0.74 -12.65
CA TYR A 240 -5.36 0.99 -11.45
C TYR A 240 -6.73 1.51 -11.85
N SER A 241 -7.78 0.77 -11.55
CA SER A 241 -9.14 1.12 -11.97
C SER A 241 -9.71 2.32 -11.20
N MET A 242 -10.72 2.96 -11.77
CA MET A 242 -11.42 4.02 -11.06
C MET A 242 -12.27 3.47 -9.92
N GLU A 243 -12.79 2.25 -10.05
CA GLU A 243 -13.51 1.53 -9.00
C GLU A 243 -12.61 1.31 -7.77
N ASP A 244 -11.37 0.87 -8.00
CA ASP A 244 -10.35 0.76 -6.95
C ASP A 244 -10.09 2.12 -6.29
N ALA A 245 -9.91 3.17 -7.09
CA ALA A 245 -9.62 4.51 -6.59
C ALA A 245 -10.78 5.11 -5.77
N PHE A 246 -12.03 4.83 -6.17
CA PHE A 246 -13.22 5.24 -5.42
C PHE A 246 -13.30 4.51 -4.08
N ALA A 247 -13.08 3.19 -4.06
CA ALA A 247 -13.06 2.40 -2.84
C ALA A 247 -12.00 2.90 -1.84
N ASP A 248 -10.80 3.19 -2.34
CA ASP A 248 -9.70 3.67 -1.49
C ASP A 248 -9.97 5.08 -0.95
N ALA A 249 -10.50 5.99 -1.77
CA ALA A 249 -10.87 7.34 -1.33
C ALA A 249 -12.02 7.30 -0.32
N TYR A 250 -13.01 6.46 -0.56
CA TYR A 250 -14.14 6.27 0.35
C TYR A 250 -13.68 5.77 1.71
N ALA A 251 -12.78 4.78 1.74
CA ALA A 251 -12.23 4.28 2.98
C ALA A 251 -11.42 5.32 3.75
N ALA A 252 -10.66 6.17 3.08
CA ALA A 252 -9.93 7.27 3.71
C ALA A 252 -10.89 8.29 4.33
N ILE A 253 -11.99 8.64 3.65
CA ILE A 253 -13.03 9.54 4.15
C ILE A 253 -13.72 8.95 5.40
N LEU A 254 -14.09 7.66 5.36
CA LEU A 254 -14.73 7.00 6.51
C LEU A 254 -13.76 6.85 7.69
N LEU A 255 -12.49 6.61 7.43
CA LEU A 255 -11.47 6.58 8.48
C LEU A 255 -11.33 7.94 9.16
N ASP A 256 -11.29 9.04 8.39
CA ASP A 256 -11.25 10.40 8.94
C ASP A 256 -12.50 10.67 9.81
N GLU A 257 -13.67 10.27 9.35
CA GLU A 257 -14.92 10.41 10.11
C GLU A 257 -14.88 9.60 11.41
N ALA A 258 -14.44 8.33 11.36
CA ALA A 258 -14.31 7.47 12.53
C ALA A 258 -13.35 8.07 13.58
N VAL A 259 -12.21 8.56 13.13
CA VAL A 259 -11.21 9.20 13.99
C VAL A 259 -11.73 10.50 14.60
N ARG A 260 -12.41 11.34 13.80
CA ARG A 260 -12.95 12.62 14.25
C ARG A 260 -14.10 12.48 15.22
N THR A 261 -14.98 11.49 15.01
CA THR A 261 -16.17 11.26 15.84
C THR A 261 -15.93 10.33 17.02
N GLY A 262 -14.89 9.47 16.94
CA GLY A 262 -14.64 8.38 17.87
C GLY A 262 -15.63 7.21 17.74
N ASN A 263 -16.46 7.20 16.70
CA ASN A 263 -17.45 6.17 16.45
C ASN A 263 -16.93 5.11 15.47
N LYS A 264 -17.49 3.91 15.55
CA LYS A 264 -17.36 2.89 14.51
C LYS A 264 -18.28 3.28 13.35
N ILE A 265 -17.73 3.41 12.15
CA ILE A 265 -18.44 3.82 10.94
C ILE A 265 -18.58 2.60 10.01
N SER A 266 -19.77 2.39 9.48
CA SER A 266 -20.04 1.34 8.49
C SER A 266 -19.99 1.93 7.08
N SER A 267 -19.33 1.24 6.17
CA SER A 267 -19.47 1.54 4.74
C SER A 267 -20.86 1.14 4.27
N CYS A 268 -21.36 1.85 3.26
CA CYS A 268 -22.62 1.54 2.61
C CYS A 268 -22.43 1.77 1.11
N ILE A 269 -21.83 0.81 0.44
CA ILE A 269 -21.41 0.96 -0.95
C ILE A 269 -22.63 0.98 -1.89
N GLU A 270 -23.70 0.24 -1.57
CA GLU A 270 -24.92 0.23 -2.39
C GLU A 270 -25.64 1.58 -2.44
N ASN A 271 -25.61 2.37 -1.37
CA ASN A 271 -26.31 3.67 -1.28
C ASN A 271 -25.49 4.85 -1.84
N ASN A 272 -24.26 4.62 -2.28
CA ASN A 272 -23.37 5.66 -2.78
C ASN A 272 -23.09 5.53 -4.30
N ARG A 273 -23.75 4.57 -4.96
CA ARG A 273 -23.72 4.38 -6.41
C ARG A 273 -24.74 5.25 -7.15
#